data_efe9a978e99954561bb2a29e3d9c588c
#
_entry.id   efe9a978e99954561bb2a29e3d9c588c
#
_cell.length_a   1.000
_cell.length_b   1.000
_cell.length_c   1.000
_cell.angle_alpha   90.00
_cell.angle_beta   90.00
_cell.angle_gamma   90.00
#
_symmetry.space_group_name_H-M   'P 1'
#
loop_
_entity.id
_entity.type
_entity.pdbx_description
1 polymer ?
#
loop_
_entity_poly.entity_id
_entity_poly.type
_entity_poly.pdbx_seq_one_letter_code
_entity_poly.pdbx_strand_id
1 'polypeptide(L)'
;MSTLACKNVAYAYEKGKGILTNISFSFESGKMYAILGPSGSGKTTLLSLLGGLDTPAKGNILFDDTDITQTGLEEHRRNHISLIFQNYNLIDYMTPIENTKLVSKVDAVPILQRLGLTEDELRRTVLKLSGGQQQRVAIARSLASDAPVIL
;
A
#
# COMPACT_ATOMS: atom_id res chain seq x y z
N MET A 1 -17.74 -6.36 -7.46
CA MET A 1 -16.94 -6.45 -6.22
C MET A 1 -15.54 -6.82 -6.62
N SER A 2 -14.55 -6.00 -6.27
CA SER A 2 -13.17 -6.28 -6.67
C SER A 2 -12.52 -7.33 -5.77
N THR A 3 -11.68 -8.16 -6.36
CA THR A 3 -10.90 -9.19 -5.68
C THR A 3 -9.42 -9.02 -5.99
N LEU A 4 -8.58 -9.16 -4.96
CA LEU A 4 -7.13 -9.29 -5.11
C LEU A 4 -6.73 -10.69 -4.67
N ALA A 5 -6.03 -11.44 -5.51
CA ALA A 5 -5.68 -12.81 -5.20
C ALA A 5 -4.23 -13.16 -5.52
N CYS A 6 -3.69 -14.10 -4.77
CA CYS A 6 -2.45 -14.79 -5.11
C CYS A 6 -2.77 -16.27 -5.39
N LYS A 7 -2.20 -16.82 -6.47
CA LYS A 7 -2.37 -18.24 -6.87
C LYS A 7 -1.01 -18.91 -7.00
N ASN A 8 -0.76 -19.91 -6.16
CA ASN A 8 0.46 -20.73 -6.14
C ASN A 8 1.75 -19.90 -6.10
N VAL A 9 1.72 -18.76 -5.40
CA VAL A 9 2.82 -17.81 -5.35
C VAL A 9 4.01 -18.39 -4.59
N ALA A 10 5.17 -18.34 -5.21
CA ALA A 10 6.47 -18.61 -4.59
C ALA A 10 7.42 -17.45 -4.89
N TYR A 11 8.27 -17.13 -3.91
CA TYR A 11 9.25 -16.05 -4.02
C TYR A 11 10.51 -16.34 -3.22
N ALA A 12 11.64 -15.93 -3.77
CA ALA A 12 12.95 -16.01 -3.12
C ALA A 12 13.83 -14.84 -3.60
N TYR A 13 14.54 -14.15 -2.69
CA TYR A 13 15.53 -13.14 -3.08
C TYR A 13 16.80 -13.74 -3.67
N GLU A 14 17.16 -14.95 -3.21
CA GLU A 14 18.33 -15.70 -3.69
C GLU A 14 17.93 -17.12 -4.09
N LYS A 15 18.59 -17.70 -5.08
CA LYS A 15 18.37 -19.11 -5.44
C LYS A 15 18.60 -20.01 -4.24
N GLY A 16 17.58 -20.79 -3.88
CA GLY A 16 17.63 -21.76 -2.78
C GLY A 16 17.14 -21.29 -1.41
N LYS A 17 16.85 -19.99 -1.23
CA LYS A 17 16.25 -19.45 0.00
C LYS A 17 14.82 -18.98 -0.28
N GLY A 18 13.88 -19.92 -0.34
CA GLY A 18 12.45 -19.61 -0.50
C GLY A 18 11.91 -18.83 0.71
N ILE A 19 11.25 -17.71 0.46
CA ILE A 19 10.58 -16.89 1.47
C ILE A 19 9.10 -17.18 1.47
N LEU A 20 8.50 -17.30 0.28
CA LEU A 20 7.12 -17.70 0.10
C LEU A 20 7.09 -19.00 -0.71
N THR A 21 6.27 -19.95 -0.27
CA THR A 21 6.14 -21.25 -0.95
C THR A 21 4.67 -21.60 -1.10
N ASN A 22 4.22 -21.66 -2.34
CA ASN A 22 2.88 -22.09 -2.74
C ASN A 22 1.74 -21.38 -1.98
N ILE A 23 1.79 -20.05 -1.91
CA ILE A 23 0.76 -19.25 -1.24
C ILE A 23 -0.40 -19.03 -2.21
N SER A 24 -1.60 -19.39 -1.76
CA SER A 24 -2.85 -19.11 -2.48
C SER A 24 -3.88 -18.56 -1.51
N PHE A 25 -4.41 -17.37 -1.82
CA PHE A 25 -5.44 -16.70 -1.03
C PHE A 25 -6.17 -15.65 -1.87
N SER A 26 -7.41 -15.34 -1.52
CA SER A 26 -8.21 -14.29 -2.15
C SER A 26 -8.72 -13.30 -1.12
N PHE A 27 -8.52 -12.01 -1.41
CA PHE A 27 -8.98 -10.88 -0.63
C PHE A 27 -10.17 -10.24 -1.34
N GLU A 28 -11.28 -10.12 -0.65
CA GLU A 28 -12.54 -9.61 -1.20
C GLU A 28 -12.77 -8.16 -0.77
N SER A 29 -13.32 -7.36 -1.65
CA SER A 29 -13.68 -5.96 -1.37
C SER A 29 -14.67 -5.86 -0.20
N GLY A 30 -14.55 -4.77 0.59
CA GLY A 30 -15.39 -4.54 1.76
C GLY A 30 -14.98 -5.32 3.01
N LYS A 31 -13.90 -6.09 2.95
CA LYS A 31 -13.35 -6.83 4.10
C LYS A 31 -11.98 -6.29 4.50
N MET A 32 -11.68 -6.41 5.78
CA MET A 32 -10.35 -6.14 6.34
C MET A 32 -9.66 -7.47 6.66
N TYR A 33 -8.39 -7.59 6.27
CA TYR A 33 -7.57 -8.76 6.50
C TYR A 33 -6.31 -8.40 7.29
N ALA A 34 -5.90 -9.27 8.19
CA ALA A 34 -4.64 -9.15 8.91
C ALA A 34 -3.70 -10.31 8.54
N ILE A 35 -2.50 -9.98 8.07
CA ILE A 35 -1.45 -10.96 7.78
C ILE A 35 -0.55 -11.04 9.01
N LEU A 36 -0.62 -12.17 9.73
CA LEU A 36 0.09 -12.39 10.99
C LEU A 36 1.22 -13.40 10.82
N GLY A 37 2.26 -13.26 11.63
CA GLY A 37 3.39 -14.18 11.65
C GLY A 37 4.64 -13.56 12.27
N PRO A 38 5.66 -14.37 12.62
CA PRO A 38 6.91 -13.89 13.20
C PRO A 38 7.68 -12.97 12.24
N SER A 39 8.69 -12.26 12.75
CA SER A 39 9.61 -11.49 11.91
C SER A 39 10.30 -12.41 10.92
N GLY A 40 10.46 -11.96 9.68
CA GLY A 40 11.10 -12.74 8.60
C GLY A 40 10.20 -13.79 7.93
N SER A 41 8.91 -13.91 8.32
CA SER A 41 7.99 -14.89 7.70
C SER A 41 7.48 -14.51 6.29
N GLY A 42 7.98 -13.43 5.70
CA GLY A 42 7.62 -13.02 4.34
C GLY A 42 6.39 -12.12 4.21
N LYS A 43 5.83 -11.57 5.33
CA LYS A 43 4.65 -10.68 5.28
C LYS A 43 4.85 -9.48 4.37
N THR A 44 5.95 -8.75 4.56
CA THR A 44 6.29 -7.58 3.74
C THR A 44 6.54 -7.97 2.28
N THR A 45 7.15 -9.13 2.06
CA THR A 45 7.36 -9.68 0.70
C THR A 45 6.02 -9.96 0.03
N LEU A 46 5.08 -10.59 0.73
CA LEU A 46 3.74 -10.85 0.19
C LEU A 46 3.01 -9.54 -0.13
N LEU A 47 3.04 -8.55 0.76
CA LEU A 47 2.46 -7.22 0.51
C LEU A 47 3.11 -6.53 -0.70
N SER A 48 4.43 -6.64 -0.87
CA SER A 48 5.14 -6.09 -2.03
C SER A 48 4.68 -6.73 -3.34
N LEU A 49 4.48 -8.05 -3.36
CA LEU A 49 3.96 -8.76 -4.53
C LEU A 49 2.50 -8.37 -4.82
N LEU A 50 1.64 -8.35 -3.80
CA LEU A 50 0.24 -7.91 -3.92
C LEU A 50 0.13 -6.46 -4.40
N GLY A 51 1.05 -5.61 -3.96
CA GLY A 51 1.14 -4.21 -4.37
C GLY A 51 1.78 -3.98 -5.75
N GLY A 52 2.24 -5.04 -6.43
CA GLY A 52 2.91 -4.90 -7.73
C GLY A 52 4.25 -4.15 -7.66
N LEU A 53 4.94 -4.19 -6.51
CA LEU A 53 6.29 -3.64 -6.36
C LEU A 53 7.36 -4.63 -6.84
N ASP A 54 7.01 -5.91 -6.90
CA ASP A 54 7.85 -6.98 -7.41
C ASP A 54 6.98 -8.06 -8.06
N THR A 55 7.61 -9.05 -8.71
CA THR A 55 6.94 -10.17 -9.37
C THR A 55 7.26 -11.49 -8.68
N PRO A 56 6.30 -12.40 -8.53
CA PRO A 56 6.56 -13.70 -7.97
C PRO A 56 7.46 -14.54 -8.88
N ALA A 57 8.31 -15.39 -8.29
CA ALA A 57 9.15 -16.34 -9.04
C ALA A 57 8.31 -17.48 -9.67
N LYS A 58 7.17 -17.82 -9.03
CA LYS A 58 6.15 -18.74 -9.53
C LYS A 58 4.77 -18.29 -9.07
N GLY A 59 3.75 -18.71 -9.81
CA GLY A 59 2.37 -18.33 -9.54
C GLY A 59 2.05 -16.92 -10.05
N ASN A 60 0.87 -16.44 -9.70
CA ASN A 60 0.34 -15.19 -10.25
C ASN A 60 -0.32 -14.36 -9.14
N ILE A 61 -0.23 -13.03 -9.28
CA ILE A 61 -1.08 -12.08 -8.55
C ILE A 61 -2.18 -11.64 -9.51
N LEU A 62 -3.42 -11.72 -9.07
CA LEU A 62 -4.60 -11.41 -9.87
C LEU A 62 -5.37 -10.25 -9.25
N PHE A 63 -5.83 -9.34 -10.07
CA PHE A 63 -6.83 -8.34 -9.72
C PHE A 63 -8.05 -8.53 -10.63
N ASP A 64 -9.21 -8.79 -10.03
CA ASP A 64 -10.46 -9.16 -10.75
C ASP A 64 -10.22 -10.25 -11.81
N ASP A 65 -9.58 -11.36 -11.37
CA ASP A 65 -9.19 -12.52 -12.18
C ASP A 65 -8.17 -12.27 -13.32
N THR A 66 -7.71 -11.04 -13.48
CA THR A 66 -6.68 -10.68 -14.46
C THR A 66 -5.30 -10.63 -13.82
N ASP A 67 -4.31 -11.28 -14.42
CA ASP A 67 -2.92 -11.23 -13.96
C ASP A 67 -2.37 -9.80 -14.08
N ILE A 68 -1.88 -9.25 -12.97
CA ILE A 68 -1.35 -7.87 -12.92
C ILE A 68 -0.12 -7.67 -13.82
N THR A 69 0.58 -8.73 -14.21
CA THR A 69 1.68 -8.63 -15.17
C THR A 69 1.21 -8.42 -16.59
N GLN A 70 -0.01 -8.84 -16.93
CA GLN A 70 -0.61 -8.64 -18.25
C GLN A 70 -1.11 -7.21 -18.45
N THR A 71 -1.68 -6.61 -17.40
CA THR A 71 -2.12 -5.21 -17.42
C THR A 71 -0.96 -4.23 -17.18
N GLY A 72 0.10 -4.69 -16.56
CA GLY A 72 1.28 -3.92 -16.18
C GLY A 72 1.28 -3.53 -14.70
N LEU A 73 2.43 -3.72 -14.06
CA LEU A 73 2.59 -3.43 -12.63
C LEU A 73 2.39 -1.95 -12.29
N GLU A 74 2.75 -1.05 -13.20
CA GLU A 74 2.55 0.39 -13.02
C GLU A 74 1.07 0.73 -13.03
N GLU A 75 0.31 0.18 -13.97
CA GLU A 75 -1.14 0.33 -14.05
C GLU A 75 -1.83 -0.18 -12.79
N HIS A 76 -1.41 -1.35 -12.31
CA HIS A 76 -1.91 -1.93 -11.06
C HIS A 76 -1.66 -1.02 -9.85
N ARG A 77 -0.42 -0.51 -9.69
CA ARG A 77 -0.08 0.43 -8.60
C ARG A 77 -0.84 1.75 -8.68
N ARG A 78 -1.08 2.24 -9.91
CA ARG A 78 -1.75 3.52 -10.12
C ARG A 78 -3.23 3.48 -9.80
N ASN A 79 -3.92 2.41 -10.24
CA ASN A 79 -5.37 2.36 -10.28
C ASN A 79 -6.00 1.43 -9.26
N HIS A 80 -5.26 0.44 -8.77
CA HIS A 80 -5.84 -0.61 -7.93
C HIS A 80 -5.34 -0.58 -6.49
N ILE A 81 -4.13 -0.08 -6.24
CA ILE A 81 -3.47 -0.22 -4.95
C ILE A 81 -3.08 1.15 -4.38
N SER A 82 -3.34 1.34 -3.10
CA SER A 82 -2.70 2.38 -2.30
C SER A 82 -1.86 1.74 -1.19
N LEU A 83 -0.59 2.11 -1.10
CA LEU A 83 0.38 1.53 -0.17
C LEU A 83 0.68 2.48 0.99
N ILE A 84 0.59 1.97 2.23
CA ILE A 84 1.08 2.64 3.43
C ILE A 84 2.37 1.95 3.86
N PHE A 85 3.50 2.56 3.55
CA PHE A 85 4.81 2.01 3.88
C PHE A 85 5.14 2.19 5.36
N GLN A 86 5.97 1.29 5.89
CA GLN A 86 6.45 1.37 7.27
C GLN A 86 7.24 2.66 7.54
N ASN A 87 7.97 3.17 6.55
CA ASN A 87 8.73 4.44 6.63
C ASN A 87 7.90 5.64 6.16
N TYR A 88 6.59 5.46 5.95
CA TYR A 88 5.61 6.44 5.48
C TYR A 88 5.85 6.96 4.05
N ASN A 89 7.06 6.99 3.53
CA ASN A 89 7.45 7.51 2.20
C ASN A 89 6.79 8.86 1.88
N LEU A 90 6.84 9.78 2.83
CA LEU A 90 6.40 11.15 2.65
C LEU A 90 7.53 11.98 2.02
N ILE A 91 7.16 13.04 1.34
CA ILE A 91 8.12 14.02 0.83
C ILE A 91 8.39 15.04 1.93
N ASP A 92 9.58 15.00 2.48
CA ASP A 92 9.99 15.66 3.73
C ASP A 92 9.75 17.17 3.76
N TYR A 93 10.00 17.86 2.64
CA TYR A 93 9.86 19.31 2.53
C TYR A 93 8.43 19.77 2.21
N MET A 94 7.51 18.83 1.94
CA MET A 94 6.11 19.12 1.71
C MET A 94 5.31 19.12 3.02
N THR A 95 4.21 19.87 3.02
CA THR A 95 3.19 19.85 4.08
C THR A 95 2.33 18.57 4.00
N PRO A 96 1.55 18.24 5.04
CA PRO A 96 0.55 17.19 4.99
C PRO A 96 -0.42 17.32 3.82
N ILE A 97 -0.89 18.54 3.55
CA ILE A 97 -1.82 18.83 2.45
C ILE A 97 -1.17 18.50 1.10
N GLU A 98 0.06 18.96 0.87
CA GLU A 98 0.78 18.71 -0.37
C GLU A 98 1.08 17.22 -0.57
N ASN A 99 1.53 16.51 0.46
CA ASN A 99 1.74 15.05 0.41
C ASN A 99 0.45 14.29 0.06
N THR A 100 -0.69 14.69 0.60
CA THR A 100 -1.97 14.05 0.32
C THR A 100 -2.43 14.35 -1.12
N LYS A 101 -2.23 15.56 -1.60
CA LYS A 101 -2.60 15.98 -2.97
C LYS A 101 -1.78 15.32 -4.09
N LEU A 102 -0.67 14.64 -3.77
CA LEU A 102 0.12 13.90 -4.78
C LEU A 102 -0.68 12.78 -5.46
N VAL A 103 -1.66 12.21 -4.78
CA VAL A 103 -2.42 11.04 -5.27
C VAL A 103 -3.85 11.38 -5.66
N SER A 104 -4.35 12.56 -5.32
CA SER A 104 -5.75 12.93 -5.57
C SER A 104 -5.94 14.44 -5.64
N LYS A 105 -6.97 14.85 -6.38
CA LYS A 105 -7.44 16.24 -6.43
C LYS A 105 -8.45 16.60 -5.33
N VAL A 106 -8.81 15.65 -4.49
CA VAL A 106 -9.74 15.83 -3.37
C VAL A 106 -9.16 16.82 -2.37
N ASP A 107 -10.02 17.59 -1.70
CA ASP A 107 -9.58 18.45 -0.60
C ASP A 107 -9.02 17.59 0.54
N ALA A 108 -7.73 17.75 0.81
CA ALA A 108 -7.01 16.97 1.80
C ALA A 108 -7.33 17.38 3.24
N VAL A 109 -7.78 18.63 3.46
CA VAL A 109 -7.95 19.21 4.80
C VAL A 109 -8.96 18.42 5.65
N PRO A 110 -10.18 18.10 5.16
CA PRO A 110 -11.14 17.34 5.95
C PRO A 110 -10.64 15.95 6.34
N ILE A 111 -9.91 15.26 5.45
CA ILE A 111 -9.35 13.93 5.72
C ILE A 111 -8.29 14.02 6.82
N LEU A 112 -7.37 14.97 6.70
CA LEU A 112 -6.28 15.19 7.65
C LEU A 112 -6.81 15.59 9.03
N GLN A 113 -7.79 16.49 9.10
CA GLN A 113 -8.43 16.90 10.35
C GLN A 113 -9.19 15.75 11.01
N ARG A 114 -9.90 14.93 10.23
CA ARG A 114 -10.59 13.73 10.74
C ARG A 114 -9.61 12.71 11.34
N LEU A 115 -8.39 12.66 10.85
CA LEU A 115 -7.30 11.86 11.42
C LEU A 115 -6.58 12.56 12.59
N GLY A 116 -7.05 13.74 13.02
CA GLY A 116 -6.60 14.42 14.22
C GLY A 116 -5.37 15.32 14.01
N LEU A 117 -5.11 15.81 12.79
CA LEU A 117 -4.12 16.87 12.58
C LEU A 117 -4.78 18.24 12.80
N THR A 118 -4.08 19.12 13.51
CA THR A 118 -4.49 20.48 13.76
C THR A 118 -4.15 21.40 12.59
N GLU A 119 -4.79 22.56 12.51
CA GLU A 119 -4.52 23.58 11.48
C GLU A 119 -3.04 24.00 11.41
N ASP A 120 -2.38 24.13 12.56
CA ASP A 120 -0.99 24.46 12.63
C ASP A 120 -0.08 23.35 12.08
N GLU A 121 -0.41 22.08 12.36
CA GLU A 121 0.29 20.92 11.82
C GLU A 121 0.12 20.79 10.30
N LEU A 122 -1.05 21.16 9.75
CA LEU A 122 -1.29 21.14 8.32
C LEU A 122 -0.40 22.10 7.52
N ARG A 123 0.11 23.14 8.18
CA ARG A 123 0.96 24.18 7.56
C ARG A 123 2.46 23.93 7.70
N ARG A 124 2.85 22.96 8.53
CA ARG A 124 4.26 22.58 8.72
C ARG A 124 4.69 21.55 7.69
N THR A 125 5.97 21.52 7.36
CA THR A 125 6.54 20.42 6.59
C THR A 125 6.46 19.12 7.40
N VAL A 126 6.27 17.98 6.75
CA VAL A 126 6.13 16.69 7.45
C VAL A 126 7.34 16.32 8.27
N LEU A 127 8.53 16.83 7.91
CA LEU A 127 9.76 16.63 8.68
C LEU A 127 9.67 17.19 10.13
N LYS A 128 8.82 18.19 10.35
CA LYS A 128 8.60 18.80 11.68
C LYS A 128 7.49 18.13 12.49
N LEU A 129 6.89 17.09 11.96
CA LEU A 129 5.84 16.32 12.61
C LEU A 129 6.42 15.13 13.38
N SER A 130 5.75 14.70 14.44
CA SER A 130 6.06 13.43 15.12
C SER A 130 5.81 12.23 14.22
N GLY A 131 6.42 11.08 14.53
CA GLY A 131 6.21 9.85 13.76
C GLY A 131 4.73 9.45 13.66
N GLY A 132 3.96 9.60 14.75
CA GLY A 132 2.51 9.32 14.72
C GLY A 132 1.73 10.30 13.84
N GLN A 133 2.14 11.57 13.76
CA GLN A 133 1.54 12.54 12.86
C GLN A 133 1.89 12.23 11.41
N GLN A 134 3.15 11.89 11.12
CA GLN A 134 3.57 11.45 9.78
C GLN A 134 2.82 10.21 9.33
N GLN A 135 2.62 9.24 10.22
CA GLN A 135 1.80 8.06 9.93
C GLN A 135 0.37 8.44 9.53
N ARG A 136 -0.25 9.37 10.24
CA ARG A 136 -1.59 9.87 9.90
C ARG A 136 -1.62 10.58 8.55
N VAL A 137 -0.57 11.29 8.17
CA VAL A 137 -0.45 11.87 6.81
C VAL A 137 -0.36 10.78 5.74
N ALA A 138 0.41 9.71 5.97
CA ALA A 138 0.48 8.58 5.06
C ALA A 138 -0.87 7.87 4.90
N ILE A 139 -1.61 7.70 6.00
CA ILE A 139 -2.97 7.16 5.99
C ILE A 139 -3.92 8.10 5.21
N ALA A 140 -3.84 9.42 5.46
CA ALA A 140 -4.66 10.40 4.74
C ALA A 140 -4.41 10.34 3.22
N ARG A 141 -3.15 10.25 2.82
CA ARG A 141 -2.77 10.09 1.41
C ARG A 141 -3.38 8.83 0.81
N SER A 142 -3.36 7.73 1.54
CA SER A 142 -3.95 6.47 1.09
C SER A 142 -5.47 6.56 0.96
N LEU A 143 -6.15 7.19 1.94
CA LEU A 143 -7.60 7.38 1.92
C LEU A 143 -8.08 8.38 0.87
N ALA A 144 -7.22 9.32 0.46
CA ALA A 144 -7.52 10.27 -0.61
C ALA A 144 -7.39 9.64 -2.01
N SER A 145 -6.75 8.49 -2.12
CA SER A 145 -6.63 7.73 -3.36
C SER A 145 -7.95 7.07 -3.73
N ASP A 146 -8.25 6.99 -5.03
CA ASP A 146 -9.41 6.26 -5.55
C ASP A 146 -9.14 4.74 -5.67
N ALA A 147 -7.98 4.27 -5.26
CA ALA A 147 -7.59 2.87 -5.33
C ALA A 147 -8.49 2.00 -4.43
N PRO A 148 -9.09 0.92 -4.95
CA PRO A 148 -10.03 0.07 -4.20
C PRO A 148 -9.38 -0.79 -3.11
N VAL A 149 -8.05 -0.90 -3.10
CA VAL A 149 -7.30 -1.70 -2.12
C VAL A 149 -6.25 -0.86 -1.42
N ILE A 150 -6.22 -0.91 -0.10
CA ILE A 150 -5.16 -0.33 0.75
C ILE A 150 -4.34 -1.46 1.36
N LEU A 151 -3.02 -1.40 1.21
CA LEU A 151 -2.05 -2.36 1.76
C LEU A 151 -1.10 -1.69 2.75
#